data_141fb538daf633860c274fee94c0ab39
#
_entry.id   141fb538daf633860c274fee94c0ab39
#
_cell.length_a   1.000
_cell.length_b   1.000
_cell.length_c   1.000
_cell.angle_alpha   90.00
_cell.angle_beta   90.00
_cell.angle_gamma   90.00
#
_symmetry.space_group_name_H-M   'P 1'
#
loop_
_entity.id
_entity.type
_entity.pdbx_description
1 polymer ?
#
loop_
_entity_poly.entity_id
_entity_poly.type
_entity_poly.pdbx_seq_one_letter_code
_entity_poly.pdbx_strand_id
1 'polypeptide(L)'
;MKTLAAISDEDFNALFTPLKNDDPKRLRNSLDFDKARLIIDDLIAEGVSGLVPVGTTGQSPTVSTEQHLDFIRFTVDYVNGRVPVIAGAGSNSTRESVDMIQSILKSFGDMAVLCVTGYYNNPPQEGLAAHYETLSRETGAKIVLYNVPARTASYLEPDTLIRLASDRNIIGLKQAVDFRNPGKHRDDTARVVQSTKNLDFGIVSGEDDGVAAMMELGGAGVITASGSIPEASRLFLKLVAAFASGN
;
A
#
# COMPACT_ATOMS: atom_id res chain seq x y z
N MET A 1 29.48 -5.78 -13.70
CA MET A 1 28.11 -5.22 -13.56
C MET A 1 27.23 -5.95 -14.57
N LYS A 2 26.41 -6.92 -14.13
CA LYS A 2 25.41 -7.51 -15.00
C LYS A 2 24.22 -6.56 -14.97
N THR A 3 23.94 -5.95 -16.12
CA THR A 3 22.75 -5.15 -16.38
C THR A 3 21.53 -5.96 -15.94
N LEU A 4 20.68 -5.40 -15.09
CA LEU A 4 19.33 -5.91 -14.85
C LEU A 4 18.65 -6.02 -16.20
N ALA A 5 18.42 -7.24 -16.68
CA ALA A 5 17.59 -7.46 -17.85
C ALA A 5 16.21 -6.89 -17.47
N ALA A 6 15.80 -5.86 -18.20
CA ALA A 6 14.46 -5.33 -18.07
C ALA A 6 13.51 -6.49 -18.32
N ILE A 7 12.59 -6.74 -17.39
CA ILE A 7 11.42 -7.57 -17.64
C ILE A 7 10.78 -6.97 -18.87
N SER A 8 10.59 -7.73 -19.93
CA SER A 8 9.99 -7.21 -21.16
C SER A 8 8.59 -6.70 -20.84
N ASP A 9 8.16 -5.66 -21.56
CA ASP A 9 6.78 -5.15 -21.45
C ASP A 9 5.75 -6.27 -21.66
N GLU A 10 6.14 -7.33 -22.37
CA GLU A 10 5.34 -8.54 -22.61
C GLU A 10 5.22 -9.41 -21.36
N ASP A 11 6.29 -9.60 -20.58
CA ASP A 11 6.26 -10.35 -19.32
C ASP A 11 5.57 -9.56 -18.21
N PHE A 12 5.79 -8.24 -18.16
CA PHE A 12 5.07 -7.34 -17.26
C PHE A 12 3.57 -7.32 -17.58
N ASN A 13 3.23 -7.22 -18.86
CA ASN A 13 1.83 -7.29 -19.31
C ASN A 13 1.22 -8.68 -19.14
N ALA A 14 2.00 -9.77 -19.19
CA ALA A 14 1.51 -11.12 -18.93
C ALA A 14 1.08 -11.33 -17.48
N LEU A 15 1.72 -10.63 -16.52
CA LEU A 15 1.30 -10.62 -15.11
C LEU A 15 0.00 -9.82 -14.89
N PHE A 16 -0.31 -8.85 -15.78
CA PHE A 16 -1.41 -7.91 -15.64
C PHE A 16 -2.38 -7.90 -16.83
N THR A 17 -2.20 -8.80 -17.83
CA THR A 17 -3.11 -8.80 -18.99
C THR A 17 -4.48 -9.29 -18.55
N PRO A 18 -5.53 -8.46 -18.68
CA PRO A 18 -6.89 -8.95 -18.58
C PRO A 18 -7.07 -10.07 -19.59
N LEU A 19 -7.66 -11.15 -19.15
CA LEU A 19 -7.89 -12.36 -19.94
C LEU A 19 -8.49 -12.00 -21.33
N LYS A 20 -7.74 -12.23 -22.39
CA LYS A 20 -8.16 -12.01 -23.78
C LYS A 20 -9.21 -13.04 -24.26
N ASN A 21 -10.01 -13.62 -23.38
CA ASN A 21 -11.05 -14.56 -23.74
C ASN A 21 -12.36 -14.19 -23.06
N ASP A 22 -13.36 -13.95 -23.87
CA ASP A 22 -14.74 -13.62 -23.53
C ASP A 22 -15.53 -14.73 -22.79
N ASP A 23 -14.86 -15.67 -22.11
CA ASP A 23 -15.53 -16.66 -21.30
C ASP A 23 -15.89 -16.07 -19.92
N PRO A 24 -17.19 -15.80 -19.64
CA PRO A 24 -17.63 -15.27 -18.35
C PRO A 24 -17.26 -16.15 -17.15
N LYS A 25 -17.00 -17.45 -17.36
CA LYS A 25 -16.53 -18.36 -16.30
C LYS A 25 -15.06 -18.12 -15.95
N ARG A 26 -14.23 -17.68 -16.92
CA ARG A 26 -12.83 -17.30 -16.68
C ARG A 26 -12.71 -15.97 -15.94
N LEU A 27 -13.60 -15.01 -16.19
CA LEU A 27 -13.67 -13.76 -15.45
C LEU A 27 -13.99 -13.97 -13.96
N ARG A 28 -14.73 -15.02 -13.62
CA ARG A 28 -15.03 -15.38 -12.23
C ARG A 28 -13.88 -16.07 -11.49
N ASN A 29 -12.90 -16.62 -12.21
CA ASN A 29 -11.75 -17.37 -11.65
C ASN A 29 -10.42 -16.70 -12.06
N SER A 30 -10.35 -15.38 -12.02
CA SER A 30 -9.15 -14.63 -12.46
C SER A 30 -8.00 -14.62 -11.46
N LEU A 31 -8.21 -15.13 -10.24
CA LEU A 31 -7.18 -15.20 -9.19
C LEU A 31 -6.37 -16.48 -9.32
N ASP A 32 -5.06 -16.36 -9.50
CA ASP A 32 -4.12 -17.48 -9.56
C ASP A 32 -3.50 -17.70 -8.17
N PHE A 33 -4.17 -18.48 -7.35
CA PHE A 33 -3.71 -18.77 -5.99
C PHE A 33 -2.42 -19.59 -5.95
N ASP A 34 -2.13 -20.39 -6.96
CA ASP A 34 -0.91 -21.20 -7.01
C ASP A 34 0.31 -20.31 -7.26
N LYS A 35 0.23 -19.37 -8.18
CA LYS A 35 1.26 -18.35 -8.35
C LYS A 35 1.41 -17.46 -7.13
N ALA A 36 0.28 -17.08 -6.51
CA ALA A 36 0.32 -16.29 -5.30
C ALA A 36 1.08 -16.99 -4.16
N ARG A 37 0.94 -18.33 -3.99
CA ARG A 37 1.73 -19.10 -3.02
C ARG A 37 3.22 -18.97 -3.26
N LEU A 38 3.65 -19.16 -4.52
CA LEU A 38 5.06 -19.07 -4.87
C LEU A 38 5.64 -17.69 -4.56
N ILE A 39 4.92 -16.62 -4.95
CA ILE A 39 5.36 -15.24 -4.69
C ILE A 39 5.44 -14.97 -3.17
N ILE A 40 4.44 -15.39 -2.40
CA ILE A 40 4.41 -15.19 -0.95
C ILE A 40 5.59 -15.92 -0.28
N ASP A 41 5.87 -17.16 -0.67
CA ASP A 41 6.97 -17.93 -0.10
C ASP A 41 8.33 -17.32 -0.45
N ASP A 42 8.53 -16.90 -1.69
CA ASP A 42 9.76 -16.23 -2.12
C ASP A 42 9.97 -14.91 -1.35
N LEU A 43 8.93 -14.09 -1.20
CA LEU A 43 9.03 -12.83 -0.46
C LEU A 43 9.35 -13.04 1.03
N ILE A 44 8.71 -14.01 1.66
CA ILE A 44 8.98 -14.35 3.06
C ILE A 44 10.40 -14.89 3.21
N ALA A 45 10.87 -15.74 2.29
CA ALA A 45 12.22 -16.27 2.28
C ALA A 45 13.28 -15.16 2.10
N GLU A 46 12.98 -14.11 1.33
CA GLU A 46 13.84 -12.91 1.21
C GLU A 46 13.83 -12.03 2.46
N GLY A 47 12.89 -12.21 3.38
CA GLY A 47 12.86 -11.51 4.67
C GLY A 47 12.02 -10.23 4.66
N VAL A 48 10.99 -10.13 3.82
CA VAL A 48 10.06 -8.97 3.88
C VAL A 48 9.39 -8.88 5.24
N SER A 49 9.19 -7.65 5.73
CA SER A 49 8.58 -7.39 7.04
C SER A 49 7.05 -7.53 7.06
N GLY A 50 6.42 -7.66 5.90
CA GLY A 50 4.96 -7.80 5.79
C GLY A 50 4.48 -7.82 4.34
N LEU A 51 3.21 -8.13 4.15
CA LEU A 51 2.57 -8.21 2.84
C LEU A 51 1.33 -7.33 2.76
N VAL A 52 1.08 -6.76 1.58
CA VAL A 52 -0.11 -5.94 1.30
C VAL A 52 -0.88 -6.53 0.12
N PRO A 53 -1.80 -7.48 0.36
CA PRO A 53 -2.67 -7.99 -0.71
C PRO A 53 -3.67 -6.92 -1.17
N VAL A 54 -4.05 -7.01 -2.44
CA VAL A 54 -5.08 -6.19 -3.09
C VAL A 54 -4.86 -4.68 -2.92
N GLY A 55 -3.60 -4.25 -3.01
CA GLY A 55 -3.26 -2.84 -3.21
C GLY A 55 -3.51 -2.40 -4.66
N THR A 56 -3.07 -1.19 -5.02
CA THR A 56 -3.22 -0.64 -6.38
C THR A 56 -2.58 -1.54 -7.44
N THR A 57 -1.36 -2.04 -7.20
CA THR A 57 -0.68 -2.98 -8.09
C THR A 57 -1.42 -4.32 -8.17
N GLY A 58 -2.08 -4.74 -7.09
CA GLY A 58 -2.97 -5.91 -7.06
C GLY A 58 -4.32 -5.67 -7.75
N GLN A 59 -4.45 -4.58 -8.51
CA GLN A 59 -5.62 -4.28 -9.35
C GLN A 59 -6.95 -4.23 -8.57
N SER A 60 -6.93 -3.76 -7.34
CA SER A 60 -8.10 -3.71 -6.44
C SER A 60 -9.39 -3.17 -7.11
N PRO A 61 -9.35 -2.12 -7.97
CA PRO A 61 -10.55 -1.63 -8.63
C PRO A 61 -11.12 -2.55 -9.72
N THR A 62 -10.41 -3.60 -10.12
CA THR A 62 -10.80 -4.48 -11.23
C THR A 62 -11.29 -5.86 -10.77
N VAL A 63 -11.19 -6.17 -9.50
CA VAL A 63 -11.73 -7.39 -8.89
C VAL A 63 -13.07 -7.12 -8.23
N SER A 64 -13.95 -8.13 -8.19
CA SER A 64 -15.20 -7.99 -7.44
C SER A 64 -14.93 -7.94 -5.93
N THR A 65 -15.88 -7.42 -5.15
CA THR A 65 -15.79 -7.39 -3.68
C THR A 65 -15.54 -8.79 -3.10
N GLU A 66 -16.18 -9.81 -3.65
CA GLU A 66 -16.01 -11.21 -3.25
C GLU A 66 -14.57 -11.67 -3.51
N GLN A 67 -14.05 -11.48 -4.73
CA GLN A 67 -12.67 -11.81 -5.09
C GLN A 67 -11.65 -11.06 -4.24
N HIS A 68 -11.91 -9.78 -3.93
CA HIS A 68 -11.08 -8.97 -3.07
C HIS A 68 -10.95 -9.59 -1.68
N LEU A 69 -12.06 -9.94 -1.04
CA LEU A 69 -12.08 -10.57 0.27
C LEU A 69 -11.49 -11.99 0.23
N ASP A 70 -11.75 -12.76 -0.82
CA ASP A 70 -11.20 -14.10 -0.99
C ASP A 70 -9.67 -14.09 -1.11
N PHE A 71 -9.10 -13.11 -1.82
CA PHE A 71 -7.65 -13.00 -1.93
C PHE A 71 -7.00 -12.55 -0.62
N ILE A 72 -7.63 -11.65 0.13
CA ILE A 72 -7.15 -11.30 1.48
C ILE A 72 -7.19 -12.54 2.38
N ARG A 73 -8.29 -13.27 2.39
CA ARG A 73 -8.44 -14.51 3.18
C ARG A 73 -7.37 -15.52 2.83
N PHE A 74 -7.23 -15.82 1.54
CA PHE A 74 -6.19 -16.70 1.05
C PHE A 74 -4.80 -16.27 1.54
N THR A 75 -4.48 -14.97 1.44
CA THR A 75 -3.18 -14.45 1.86
C THR A 75 -2.98 -14.64 3.36
N VAL A 76 -3.96 -14.28 4.18
CA VAL A 76 -3.88 -14.43 5.65
C VAL A 76 -3.70 -15.89 6.04
N ASP A 77 -4.53 -16.78 5.50
CA ASP A 77 -4.50 -18.20 5.80
C ASP A 77 -3.18 -18.83 5.37
N TYR A 78 -2.69 -18.48 4.17
CA TYR A 78 -1.45 -19.04 3.64
C TYR A 78 -0.20 -18.50 4.33
N VAL A 79 -0.18 -17.21 4.65
CA VAL A 79 0.91 -16.60 5.43
C VAL A 79 0.96 -17.19 6.83
N ASN A 80 -0.17 -17.52 7.42
CA ASN A 80 -0.29 -18.19 8.71
C ASN A 80 0.62 -17.57 9.81
N GLY A 81 0.60 -16.24 9.92
CA GLY A 81 1.36 -15.52 10.93
C GLY A 81 2.88 -15.44 10.70
N ARG A 82 3.42 -15.94 9.58
CA ARG A 82 4.86 -15.85 9.27
C ARG A 82 5.33 -14.39 9.18
N VAL A 83 4.51 -13.51 8.63
CA VAL A 83 4.70 -12.06 8.58
C VAL A 83 3.35 -11.35 8.75
N PRO A 84 3.32 -10.07 9.19
CA PRO A 84 2.10 -9.28 9.21
C PRO A 84 1.48 -9.11 7.81
N VAL A 85 0.15 -9.01 7.78
CA VAL A 85 -0.62 -8.69 6.58
C VAL A 85 -1.39 -7.39 6.80
N ILE A 86 -1.27 -6.44 5.88
CA ILE A 86 -2.05 -5.19 5.85
C ILE A 86 -2.99 -5.28 4.64
N ALA A 87 -4.30 -5.31 4.86
CA ALA A 87 -5.24 -5.49 3.77
C ALA A 87 -5.46 -4.19 2.99
N GLY A 88 -5.38 -4.23 1.65
CA GLY A 88 -5.85 -3.12 0.81
C GLY A 88 -7.37 -3.00 0.97
N ALA A 89 -7.89 -1.81 1.32
CA ALA A 89 -9.31 -1.62 1.63
C ALA A 89 -9.89 -0.27 1.15
N GLY A 90 -9.08 0.57 0.52
CA GLY A 90 -9.51 1.90 0.06
C GLY A 90 -10.31 1.86 -1.23
N SER A 91 -11.34 2.70 -1.28
CA SER A 91 -12.13 3.02 -2.49
C SER A 91 -12.31 4.53 -2.58
N ASN A 92 -12.73 5.05 -3.74
CA ASN A 92 -13.14 6.45 -3.88
C ASN A 92 -14.51 6.73 -3.22
N SER A 93 -15.24 5.71 -2.84
CA SER A 93 -16.48 5.78 -2.08
C SER A 93 -16.20 5.53 -0.60
N THR A 94 -16.48 6.51 0.26
CA THR A 94 -16.34 6.37 1.72
C THR A 94 -17.18 5.21 2.25
N ARG A 95 -18.42 5.05 1.74
CA ARG A 95 -19.29 3.94 2.13
C ARG A 95 -18.68 2.59 1.78
N GLU A 96 -18.25 2.40 0.53
CA GLU A 96 -17.62 1.14 0.10
C GLU A 96 -16.37 0.81 0.91
N SER A 97 -15.55 1.83 1.24
CA SER A 97 -14.39 1.65 2.09
C SER A 97 -14.78 1.21 3.51
N VAL A 98 -15.82 1.80 4.10
CA VAL A 98 -16.37 1.37 5.41
C VAL A 98 -16.84 -0.07 5.35
N ASP A 99 -17.68 -0.42 4.36
CA ASP A 99 -18.25 -1.76 4.20
C ASP A 99 -17.14 -2.82 3.99
N MET A 100 -16.12 -2.49 3.20
CA MET A 100 -14.94 -3.35 2.97
C MET A 100 -14.14 -3.56 4.27
N ILE A 101 -13.82 -2.48 4.99
CA ILE A 101 -13.06 -2.56 6.25
C ILE A 101 -13.85 -3.38 7.28
N GLN A 102 -15.14 -3.13 7.43
CA GLN A 102 -15.99 -3.90 8.36
C GLN A 102 -16.00 -5.39 8.01
N SER A 103 -16.05 -5.73 6.72
CA SER A 103 -15.99 -7.12 6.24
C SER A 103 -14.64 -7.77 6.57
N ILE A 104 -13.53 -7.04 6.42
CA ILE A 104 -12.19 -7.47 6.78
C ILE A 104 -12.11 -7.71 8.30
N LEU A 105 -12.50 -6.75 9.13
CA LEU A 105 -12.45 -6.86 10.59
C LEU A 105 -13.33 -8.00 11.11
N LYS A 106 -14.50 -8.19 10.51
CA LYS A 106 -15.39 -9.32 10.86
C LYS A 106 -14.74 -10.67 10.56
N SER A 107 -13.96 -10.76 9.48
CA SER A 107 -13.34 -12.02 9.04
C SER A 107 -12.03 -12.33 9.76
N PHE A 108 -11.23 -11.31 10.09
CA PHE A 108 -9.83 -11.47 10.51
C PHE A 108 -9.49 -10.76 11.83
N GLY A 109 -10.47 -10.10 12.49
CA GLY A 109 -10.24 -9.37 13.74
C GLY A 109 -9.48 -8.04 13.53
N ASP A 110 -8.59 -7.71 14.48
CA ASP A 110 -7.83 -6.44 14.49
C ASP A 110 -6.70 -6.45 13.43
N MET A 111 -7.09 -6.30 12.17
CA MET A 111 -6.17 -6.22 11.03
C MET A 111 -5.99 -4.76 10.61
N ALA A 112 -4.74 -4.34 10.35
CA ALA A 112 -4.48 -3.05 9.75
C ALA A 112 -4.89 -3.02 8.28
N VAL A 113 -5.35 -1.86 7.81
CA VAL A 113 -5.80 -1.66 6.44
C VAL A 113 -5.05 -0.52 5.76
N LEU A 114 -4.72 -0.69 4.48
CA LEU A 114 -4.15 0.35 3.62
C LEU A 114 -5.28 0.99 2.81
N CYS A 115 -5.55 2.27 3.07
CA CYS A 115 -6.63 3.01 2.43
C CYS A 115 -6.07 4.11 1.52
N VAL A 116 -6.30 3.97 0.22
CA VAL A 116 -5.92 4.98 -0.77
C VAL A 116 -6.80 6.21 -0.62
N THR A 117 -6.22 7.39 -0.87
CA THR A 117 -6.97 8.64 -1.04
C THR A 117 -8.06 8.47 -2.10
N GLY A 118 -9.21 9.09 -1.89
CA GLY A 118 -10.29 9.10 -2.89
C GLY A 118 -9.76 9.52 -4.27
N TYR A 119 -9.94 8.67 -5.26
CA TYR A 119 -9.47 8.85 -6.62
C TYR A 119 -10.59 9.28 -7.55
N TYR A 120 -10.25 9.89 -8.69
CA TYR A 120 -11.16 10.35 -9.73
C TYR A 120 -11.93 11.64 -9.38
N ASN A 121 -12.58 11.73 -8.23
CA ASN A 121 -13.46 12.83 -7.85
C ASN A 121 -12.72 14.11 -7.44
N ASN A 122 -11.43 14.00 -7.09
CA ASN A 122 -10.57 15.10 -6.64
C ASN A 122 -11.21 16.00 -5.56
N PRO A 123 -11.59 15.46 -4.41
CA PRO A 123 -12.24 16.23 -3.35
C PRO A 123 -11.30 17.26 -2.73
N PRO A 124 -11.82 18.34 -2.12
CA PRO A 124 -11.02 19.30 -1.37
C PRO A 124 -10.45 18.67 -0.09
N GLN A 125 -9.45 19.32 0.54
CA GLN A 125 -8.77 18.81 1.73
C GLN A 125 -9.72 18.41 2.86
N GLU A 126 -10.75 19.23 3.13
CA GLU A 126 -11.79 18.89 4.12
C GLU A 126 -12.57 17.62 3.76
N GLY A 127 -12.83 17.40 2.47
CA GLY A 127 -13.46 16.16 1.99
C GLY A 127 -12.54 14.95 2.16
N LEU A 128 -11.24 15.10 1.90
CA LEU A 128 -10.23 14.06 2.13
C LEU A 128 -10.10 13.73 3.63
N ALA A 129 -10.04 14.75 4.48
CA ALA A 129 -10.02 14.57 5.93
C ALA A 129 -11.28 13.85 6.42
N ALA A 130 -12.46 14.32 6.04
CA ALA A 130 -13.74 13.74 6.43
C ALA A 130 -13.88 12.28 5.98
N HIS A 131 -13.33 11.91 4.81
CA HIS A 131 -13.26 10.51 4.35
C HIS A 131 -12.55 9.64 5.39
N TYR A 132 -11.30 9.95 5.73
CA TYR A 132 -10.51 9.14 6.67
C TYR A 132 -11.03 9.17 8.11
N GLU A 133 -11.50 10.33 8.58
CA GLU A 133 -12.12 10.46 9.89
C GLU A 133 -13.40 9.59 9.99
N THR A 134 -14.15 9.49 8.88
CA THR A 134 -15.30 8.59 8.82
C THR A 134 -14.88 7.13 8.85
N LEU A 135 -13.85 6.74 8.09
CA LEU A 135 -13.32 5.37 8.15
C LEU A 135 -12.89 5.00 9.58
N SER A 136 -12.12 5.88 10.24
CA SER A 136 -11.69 5.67 11.62
C SER A 136 -12.87 5.53 12.58
N ARG A 137 -13.80 6.46 12.55
CA ARG A 137 -14.95 6.52 13.45
C ARG A 137 -15.90 5.32 13.29
N GLU A 138 -16.23 4.96 12.04
CA GLU A 138 -17.23 3.93 11.76
C GLU A 138 -16.69 2.50 11.89
N THR A 139 -15.37 2.34 11.82
CA THR A 139 -14.77 0.99 11.80
C THR A 139 -13.88 0.71 13.01
N GLY A 140 -13.27 1.71 13.58
CA GLY A 140 -12.23 1.55 14.61
C GLY A 140 -10.96 0.85 14.12
N ALA A 141 -10.83 0.63 12.81
CA ALA A 141 -9.71 -0.08 12.21
C ALA A 141 -8.40 0.71 12.35
N LYS A 142 -7.29 0.01 12.38
CA LYS A 142 -5.95 0.59 12.21
C LYS A 142 -5.70 0.91 10.75
N ILE A 143 -5.61 2.18 10.43
CA ILE A 143 -5.56 2.69 9.06
C ILE A 143 -4.16 3.19 8.72
N VAL A 144 -3.61 2.70 7.62
CA VAL A 144 -2.46 3.31 6.95
C VAL A 144 -3.00 4.16 5.79
N LEU A 145 -2.78 5.46 5.84
CA LEU A 145 -3.12 6.38 4.77
C LEU A 145 -2.28 6.07 3.53
N TYR A 146 -2.86 6.22 2.34
CA TYR A 146 -2.10 6.08 1.11
C TYR A 146 -2.28 7.29 0.21
N ASN A 147 -1.25 8.14 0.17
CA ASN A 147 -1.19 9.35 -0.63
C ASN A 147 -0.42 9.08 -1.93
N VAL A 148 -1.12 9.05 -3.07
CA VAL A 148 -0.54 8.71 -4.39
C VAL A 148 -1.14 9.59 -5.50
N PRO A 149 -0.79 10.88 -5.52
CA PRO A 149 -1.41 11.87 -6.40
C PRO A 149 -1.30 11.54 -7.89
N ALA A 150 -0.25 10.84 -8.30
CA ALA A 150 -0.08 10.41 -9.69
C ALA A 150 -1.16 9.43 -10.18
N ARG A 151 -1.86 8.74 -9.25
CA ARG A 151 -2.93 7.79 -9.58
C ARG A 151 -4.31 8.27 -9.17
N THR A 152 -4.41 9.12 -8.16
CA THR A 152 -5.69 9.56 -7.60
C THR A 152 -6.13 10.93 -8.09
N ALA A 153 -5.21 11.73 -8.66
CA ALA A 153 -5.38 13.15 -8.91
C ALA A 153 -5.69 13.96 -7.63
N SER A 154 -5.52 13.35 -6.45
CA SER A 154 -5.76 13.97 -5.15
C SER A 154 -4.48 13.91 -4.31
N TYR A 155 -4.13 15.00 -3.65
CA TYR A 155 -2.96 15.09 -2.79
C TYR A 155 -3.37 15.46 -1.37
N LEU A 156 -2.98 14.63 -0.40
CA LEU A 156 -3.10 14.99 1.01
C LEU A 156 -2.01 15.99 1.37
N GLU A 157 -2.40 17.22 1.62
CA GLU A 157 -1.50 18.28 2.06
C GLU A 157 -0.99 18.02 3.49
N PRO A 158 0.20 18.57 3.87
CA PRO A 158 0.80 18.33 5.18
C PRO A 158 -0.13 18.63 6.37
N ASP A 159 -0.89 19.73 6.33
CA ASP A 159 -1.81 20.07 7.42
C ASP A 159 -2.92 19.02 7.60
N THR A 160 -3.43 18.50 6.50
CA THR A 160 -4.41 17.40 6.50
C THR A 160 -3.79 16.11 7.07
N LEU A 161 -2.58 15.77 6.65
CA LEU A 161 -1.86 14.57 7.14
C LEU A 161 -1.56 14.68 8.64
N ILE A 162 -1.07 15.83 9.11
CA ILE A 162 -0.78 16.08 10.53
C ILE A 162 -2.05 16.00 11.38
N ARG A 163 -3.17 16.58 10.90
CA ARG A 163 -4.48 16.45 11.53
C ARG A 163 -4.91 15.01 11.67
N LEU A 164 -4.85 14.26 10.57
CA LEU A 164 -5.23 12.83 10.54
C LEU A 164 -4.33 11.96 11.42
N ALA A 165 -3.02 12.23 11.45
CA ALA A 165 -2.06 11.50 12.30
C ALA A 165 -2.33 11.66 13.81
N SER A 166 -3.15 12.63 14.22
CA SER A 166 -3.57 12.81 15.62
C SER A 166 -4.67 11.82 16.06
N ASP A 167 -5.29 11.10 15.10
CA ASP A 167 -6.24 10.04 15.39
C ASP A 167 -5.48 8.73 15.68
N ARG A 168 -5.68 8.15 16.86
CA ARG A 168 -5.01 6.91 17.32
C ARG A 168 -5.24 5.69 16.42
N ASN A 169 -6.29 5.70 15.60
CA ASN A 169 -6.60 4.62 14.67
C ASN A 169 -5.85 4.81 13.34
N ILE A 170 -5.29 5.99 13.09
CA ILE A 170 -4.50 6.27 11.89
C ILE A 170 -3.02 6.10 12.25
N ILE A 171 -2.46 4.94 11.89
CA ILE A 171 -1.17 4.46 12.40
C ILE A 171 0.01 4.70 11.45
N GLY A 172 -0.25 5.24 10.26
CA GLY A 172 0.85 5.48 9.33
C GLY A 172 0.41 6.07 7.99
N LEU A 173 1.42 6.33 7.18
CA LEU A 173 1.30 6.90 5.85
C LEU A 173 2.21 6.15 4.86
N LYS A 174 1.63 5.63 3.80
CA LYS A 174 2.36 5.30 2.57
C LYS A 174 2.35 6.55 1.68
N GLN A 175 3.52 7.18 1.54
CA GLN A 175 3.71 8.40 0.76
C GLN A 175 4.33 8.05 -0.60
N ALA A 176 3.52 8.09 -1.67
CA ALA A 176 3.93 7.80 -3.03
C ALA A 176 3.92 9.07 -3.87
N VAL A 177 4.97 9.87 -3.70
CA VAL A 177 5.18 11.15 -4.37
C VAL A 177 6.57 11.19 -5.00
N ASP A 178 6.77 12.10 -5.95
CA ASP A 178 8.07 12.26 -6.61
C ASP A 178 9.09 12.92 -5.66
N PHE A 179 10.11 12.15 -5.27
CA PHE A 179 11.22 12.59 -4.44
C PHE A 179 12.50 12.87 -5.25
N ARG A 180 12.52 12.62 -6.57
CA ARG A 180 13.72 12.75 -7.40
C ARG A 180 14.24 14.17 -7.49
N ASN A 181 13.33 15.14 -7.42
CA ASN A 181 13.65 16.54 -7.45
C ASN A 181 13.46 17.16 -6.06
N PRO A 182 14.41 17.97 -5.56
CA PRO A 182 14.16 18.80 -4.40
C PRO A 182 13.00 19.74 -4.71
N GLY A 183 12.02 19.81 -3.82
CA GLY A 183 10.85 20.65 -4.00
C GLY A 183 9.69 20.26 -3.07
N LYS A 184 8.51 20.77 -3.42
CA LYS A 184 7.32 20.71 -2.56
C LYS A 184 7.08 19.37 -1.88
N HIS A 185 7.11 18.26 -2.60
CA HIS A 185 6.81 16.95 -2.03
C HIS A 185 7.83 16.48 -0.98
N ARG A 186 9.12 16.79 -1.18
CA ARG A 186 10.16 16.48 -0.21
C ARG A 186 10.01 17.33 1.05
N ASP A 187 9.79 18.65 0.89
CA ASP A 187 9.61 19.58 1.99
C ASP A 187 8.34 19.28 2.78
N ASP A 188 7.24 19.01 2.09
CA ASP A 188 5.97 18.59 2.67
C ASP A 188 6.14 17.31 3.50
N THR A 189 6.82 16.30 2.96
CA THR A 189 7.06 15.04 3.67
C THR A 189 7.96 15.24 4.88
N ALA A 190 9.03 16.04 4.76
CA ALA A 190 9.88 16.40 5.90
C ALA A 190 9.09 17.09 7.03
N ARG A 191 8.18 18.00 6.67
CA ARG A 191 7.29 18.66 7.62
C ARG A 191 6.38 17.66 8.34
N VAL A 192 5.78 16.70 7.63
CA VAL A 192 4.94 15.67 8.23
C VAL A 192 5.77 14.79 9.17
N VAL A 193 6.93 14.28 8.75
CA VAL A 193 7.83 13.47 9.59
C VAL A 193 8.17 14.22 10.88
N GLN A 194 8.59 15.48 10.78
CA GLN A 194 8.96 16.28 11.94
C GLN A 194 7.77 16.51 12.89
N SER A 195 6.58 16.74 12.36
CA SER A 195 5.38 17.03 13.15
C SER A 195 4.79 15.79 13.82
N THR A 196 5.04 14.61 13.26
CA THR A 196 4.48 13.33 13.76
C THR A 196 5.49 12.47 14.53
N LYS A 197 6.73 12.91 14.68
CA LYS A 197 7.85 12.13 15.28
C LYS A 197 7.61 11.61 16.69
N ASN A 198 6.69 12.21 17.44
CA ASN A 198 6.33 11.82 18.82
C ASN A 198 5.00 11.03 18.85
N LEU A 199 4.41 10.73 17.70
CA LEU A 199 3.20 9.93 17.57
C LEU A 199 3.58 8.49 17.18
N ASP A 200 2.68 7.56 17.49
CA ASP A 200 2.76 6.19 16.96
C ASP A 200 2.27 6.16 15.51
N PHE A 201 3.08 6.77 14.63
CA PHE A 201 2.72 7.01 13.23
C PHE A 201 3.93 6.78 12.32
N GLY A 202 3.92 5.67 11.58
CA GLY A 202 4.99 5.29 10.67
C GLY A 202 4.81 5.92 9.27
N ILE A 203 5.87 6.46 8.69
CA ILE A 203 5.84 6.97 7.31
C ILE A 203 6.77 6.13 6.45
N VAL A 204 6.24 5.58 5.36
CA VAL A 204 6.98 4.73 4.43
C VAL A 204 6.89 5.27 3.00
N SER A 205 7.92 5.01 2.19
CA SER A 205 7.86 5.31 0.75
C SER A 205 6.85 4.41 0.05
N GLY A 206 6.12 4.96 -0.90
CA GLY A 206 5.29 4.21 -1.85
C GLY A 206 5.89 4.16 -3.26
N GLU A 207 7.04 4.84 -3.47
CA GLU A 207 7.76 4.90 -4.73
C GLU A 207 9.16 4.30 -4.55
N ASP A 208 9.59 3.49 -5.51
CA ASP A 208 10.85 2.75 -5.43
C ASP A 208 12.07 3.67 -5.48
N ASP A 209 12.04 4.67 -6.33
CA ASP A 209 13.11 5.67 -6.48
C ASP A 209 13.12 6.71 -5.34
N GLY A 210 12.07 6.73 -4.52
CA GLY A 210 11.94 7.60 -3.35
C GLY A 210 12.44 7.01 -2.04
N VAL A 211 12.86 5.74 -2.00
CA VAL A 211 13.16 5.04 -0.74
C VAL A 211 14.32 5.69 0.01
N ALA A 212 15.44 5.97 -0.68
CA ALA A 212 16.59 6.61 -0.04
C ALA A 212 16.22 7.99 0.54
N ALA A 213 15.53 8.82 -0.24
CA ALA A 213 15.07 10.13 0.22
C ALA A 213 14.12 10.04 1.41
N MET A 214 13.21 9.06 1.42
CA MET A 214 12.32 8.80 2.55
C MET A 214 13.10 8.43 3.81
N MET A 215 14.09 7.55 3.70
CA MET A 215 14.93 7.15 4.83
C MET A 215 15.76 8.32 5.36
N GLU A 216 16.34 9.18 4.48
CA GLU A 216 17.04 10.42 4.87
C GLU A 216 16.14 11.38 5.66
N LEU A 217 14.86 11.43 5.34
CA LEU A 217 13.87 12.24 6.04
C LEU A 217 13.44 11.66 7.40
N GLY A 218 13.84 10.44 7.71
CA GLY A 218 13.45 9.73 8.95
C GLY A 218 12.23 8.82 8.77
N GLY A 219 11.95 8.41 7.54
CA GLY A 219 10.92 7.40 7.26
C GLY A 219 11.29 6.00 7.77
N ALA A 220 10.30 5.12 7.87
CA ALA A 220 10.42 3.80 8.49
C ALA A 220 10.69 2.66 7.48
N GLY A 221 10.61 2.92 6.18
CA GLY A 221 10.80 1.88 5.15
C GLY A 221 10.04 2.13 3.86
N VAL A 222 9.58 1.06 3.23
CA VAL A 222 8.89 1.09 1.94
C VAL A 222 7.77 0.08 1.85
N ILE A 223 6.68 0.44 1.19
CA ILE A 223 5.66 -0.48 0.67
C ILE A 223 5.69 -0.36 -0.85
N THR A 224 6.29 -1.32 -1.51
CA THR A 224 6.59 -1.26 -2.95
C THR A 224 5.92 -2.39 -3.73
N ALA A 225 5.63 -2.12 -5.00
CA ALA A 225 5.16 -3.10 -5.97
C ALA A 225 6.31 -3.97 -6.50
N SER A 226 7.46 -3.36 -6.77
CA SER A 226 8.66 -4.08 -7.23
C SER A 226 9.18 -5.07 -6.18
N GLY A 227 8.75 -4.92 -4.93
CA GLY A 227 8.93 -5.90 -3.87
C GLY A 227 8.32 -7.28 -4.18
N SER A 228 7.43 -7.38 -5.17
CA SER A 228 6.96 -8.68 -5.67
C SER A 228 8.01 -9.45 -6.50
N ILE A 229 9.15 -8.81 -6.77
CA ILE A 229 10.29 -9.41 -7.46
C ILE A 229 11.37 -9.69 -6.40
N PRO A 230 11.76 -10.97 -6.15
CA PRO A 230 12.67 -11.34 -5.07
C PRO A 230 14.00 -10.56 -5.07
N GLU A 231 14.59 -10.33 -6.24
CA GLU A 231 15.83 -9.56 -6.39
C GLU A 231 15.69 -8.10 -5.97
N ALA A 232 14.57 -7.47 -6.31
CA ALA A 232 14.26 -6.11 -5.92
C ALA A 232 13.98 -6.01 -4.41
N SER A 233 13.21 -6.94 -3.85
CA SER A 233 12.99 -7.04 -2.39
C SER A 233 14.30 -7.07 -1.64
N ARG A 234 15.23 -7.90 -2.06
CA ARG A 234 16.55 -8.02 -1.45
C ARG A 234 17.35 -6.71 -1.46
N LEU A 235 17.22 -5.93 -2.53
CA LEU A 235 17.87 -4.63 -2.63
C LEU A 235 17.24 -3.61 -1.68
N PHE A 236 15.91 -3.55 -1.60
CA PHE A 236 15.21 -2.67 -0.67
C PHE A 236 15.49 -3.01 0.78
N LEU A 237 15.52 -4.30 1.14
CA LEU A 237 15.87 -4.74 2.49
C LEU A 237 17.28 -4.31 2.88
N LYS A 238 18.27 -4.45 1.97
CA LYS A 238 19.62 -3.97 2.20
C LYS A 238 19.69 -2.45 2.36
N LEU A 239 18.97 -1.70 1.54
CA LEU A 239 18.92 -0.25 1.62
C LEU A 239 18.35 0.22 2.96
N VAL A 240 17.20 -0.31 3.36
CA VAL A 240 16.54 0.05 4.63
C VAL A 240 17.42 -0.34 5.82
N ALA A 241 18.05 -1.53 5.79
CA ALA A 241 18.95 -1.97 6.85
C ALA A 241 20.22 -1.09 6.97
N ALA A 242 20.78 -0.63 5.85
CA ALA A 242 21.93 0.29 5.85
C ALA A 242 21.57 1.61 6.56
N PHE A 243 20.45 2.24 6.21
CA PHE A 243 19.98 3.44 6.89
C PHE A 243 19.69 3.21 8.38
N ALA A 244 19.09 2.08 8.75
CA ALA A 244 18.80 1.75 10.15
C ALA A 244 20.07 1.54 10.99
N SER A 245 21.18 1.14 10.37
CA SER A 245 22.49 0.96 11.03
C SER A 245 23.38 2.22 11.01
N GLY A 246 22.91 3.31 10.38
CA GLY A 246 23.66 4.58 10.27
C GLY A 246 24.80 4.54 9.24
N ASN A 247 24.74 3.62 8.28
CA ASN A 247 25.69 3.49 7.17
C ASN A 247 25.16 4.10 5.88
#